data_98725d2eb0d3c1ddb9f905584587157e
#
_entry.id   98725d2eb0d3c1ddb9f905584587157e
#
_cell.length_a   1.000
_cell.length_b   1.000
_cell.length_c   1.000
_cell.angle_alpha   90.00
_cell.angle_beta   90.00
_cell.angle_gamma   90.00
#
_symmetry.space_group_name_H-M   'P 1'
#
loop_
_entity.id
_entity.type
_entity.pdbx_description
1 polymer ?
#
loop_
_entity_poly.entity_id
_entity_poly.type
_entity_poly.pdbx_seq_one_letter_code
_entity_poly.pdbx_strand_id
1 'polypeptide(L)'
;MYYVRNNNKFLFLLFDILGLLISYITTFNFNMSSRVSVYLAVVLVVISASIIVMGEEYSTIGERGYLVELKMVFIYTVKLVSLFSLYTAMFEREYFYNLSSSFELPKFMVLIFVFTYIFRTVIKRINSKYNDDSRNIIILSEFEDLDKIGELPPNYNVLGYANDSEEYIYNNKPVIHGLDQIRYFLSTHRVDEIYVNLSSHNNLSETYQMFELLGIPMKINITPIIQEVGANTIVTFQGDNVYLTSAMKIATLRQMIFKRLMDIVLSIAGIILTGIVAILIYPIVRKEAPGPLIFKQTRMGQNGKKFQIYKFRSMYMDAEERKKELMEKNQLSSDLMFKMDNDPRIFPFGQKLRDWSLDELPQFINVLKGDMSVVGTRPPTYDEYKKYELHHFKRMQVKPGITGMWQTSGRSNILDFEEVVKLDLKYIEEWSLRLDIKIIFRTILVVLKREGSK
;
A
#
# COMPACT_ATOMS: atom_id res chain seq x y z
N MET A 1 -9.17 -2.68 -1.64
CA MET A 1 -8.03 -1.80 -1.87
C MET A 1 -7.98 -0.72 -0.82
N TYR A 2 -6.82 -0.53 -0.23
CA TYR A 2 -6.55 0.73 0.40
C TYR A 2 -6.27 1.74 -0.72
N TYR A 3 -7.29 2.41 -1.25
CA TYR A 3 -7.06 3.54 -2.13
C TYR A 3 -6.41 4.64 -1.31
N VAL A 4 -5.08 4.67 -1.31
CA VAL A 4 -4.31 5.75 -0.71
C VAL A 4 -3.92 6.69 -1.82
N ARG A 5 -4.56 7.80 -1.79
CA ARG A 5 -4.22 8.94 -2.61
C ARG A 5 -2.88 9.50 -2.13
N ASN A 6 -1.80 9.03 -2.71
CA ASN A 6 -0.42 9.47 -2.48
C ASN A 6 0.44 8.65 -1.50
N ASN A 7 1.41 7.95 -2.04
CA ASN A 7 2.32 7.06 -1.30
C ASN A 7 3.39 7.78 -0.45
N ASN A 8 3.56 9.10 -0.61
CA ASN A 8 4.68 9.84 0.00
C ASN A 8 4.30 10.74 1.17
N LYS A 9 3.08 10.59 1.73
CA LYS A 9 2.63 11.39 2.88
C LYS A 9 3.54 11.28 4.10
N PHE A 10 4.16 10.12 4.28
CA PHE A 10 5.13 9.92 5.35
C PHE A 10 6.39 10.77 5.16
N LEU A 11 6.85 10.93 3.93
CA LEU A 11 8.01 11.77 3.63
C LEU A 11 7.71 13.24 3.93
N PHE A 12 6.53 13.73 3.56
CA PHE A 12 6.09 15.09 3.91
C PHE A 12 6.04 15.28 5.42
N LEU A 13 5.47 14.32 6.18
CA LEU A 13 5.41 14.38 7.63
C LEU A 13 6.82 14.46 8.26
N LEU A 14 7.74 13.63 7.78
CA LEU A 14 9.11 13.60 8.30
C LEU A 14 9.82 14.93 8.06
N PHE A 15 9.69 15.51 6.88
CA PHE A 15 10.33 16.79 6.57
C PHE A 15 9.64 17.99 7.24
N ASP A 16 8.32 17.96 7.42
CA ASP A 16 7.62 18.97 8.22
C ASP A 16 8.08 18.95 9.67
N ILE A 17 8.24 17.77 10.28
CA ILE A 17 8.81 17.63 11.63
C ILE A 17 10.27 18.12 11.67
N LEU A 18 11.07 17.79 10.66
CA LEU A 18 12.46 18.25 10.57
C LEU A 18 12.53 19.77 10.49
N GLY A 19 11.73 20.40 9.63
CA GLY A 19 11.66 21.86 9.49
C GLY A 19 11.19 22.53 10.77
N LEU A 20 10.24 21.91 11.47
CA LEU A 20 9.76 22.37 12.76
C LEU A 20 10.86 22.34 13.82
N LEU A 21 11.61 21.24 13.94
CA LEU A 21 12.70 21.10 14.89
C LEU A 21 13.86 22.08 14.58
N ILE A 22 14.22 22.26 13.32
CA ILE A 22 15.21 23.24 12.90
C ILE A 22 14.75 24.65 13.31
N SER A 23 13.50 25.01 13.05
CA SER A 23 12.94 26.31 13.43
C SER A 23 12.97 26.52 14.94
N TYR A 24 12.62 25.47 15.71
CA TYR A 24 12.67 25.53 17.18
C TYR A 24 14.08 25.71 17.71
N ILE A 25 15.04 24.93 17.21
CA ILE A 25 16.47 24.99 17.63
C ILE A 25 17.07 26.39 17.33
N THR A 26 16.79 26.92 16.12
CA THR A 26 17.35 28.21 15.67
C THR A 26 16.73 29.42 16.36
N THR A 27 15.50 29.29 16.83
CA THR A 27 14.79 30.39 17.51
C THR A 27 15.11 30.42 19.00
N PHE A 28 15.05 29.28 19.69
CA PHE A 28 15.03 29.24 21.16
C PHE A 28 16.36 28.82 21.79
N ASN A 29 17.49 28.88 21.08
CA ASN A 29 18.80 28.47 21.60
C ASN A 29 18.74 27.13 22.32
N PHE A 30 18.20 26.12 21.65
CA PHE A 30 17.90 24.81 22.21
C PHE A 30 19.09 24.21 22.97
N ASN A 31 18.87 23.91 24.25
CA ASN A 31 19.83 23.23 25.08
C ASN A 31 19.35 21.80 25.40
N MET A 32 20.04 20.80 24.86
CA MET A 32 19.70 19.38 25.09
C MET A 32 19.81 19.01 26.60
N SER A 33 20.58 19.74 27.39
CA SER A 33 20.68 19.52 28.85
C SER A 33 19.47 20.05 29.61
N SER A 34 18.65 20.91 29.01
CA SER A 34 17.44 21.45 29.63
C SER A 34 16.26 20.52 29.40
N ARG A 35 15.75 19.92 30.48
CA ARG A 35 14.55 19.08 30.45
C ARG A 35 13.34 19.82 29.84
N VAL A 36 13.20 21.10 30.12
CA VAL A 36 12.10 21.94 29.63
C VAL A 36 12.16 22.12 28.10
N SER A 37 13.38 22.40 27.59
CA SER A 37 13.55 22.57 26.12
C SER A 37 13.21 21.29 25.35
N VAL A 38 13.64 20.13 25.83
CA VAL A 38 13.34 18.85 25.21
C VAL A 38 11.84 18.54 25.30
N TYR A 39 11.23 18.77 26.47
CA TYR A 39 9.80 18.57 26.67
C TYR A 39 8.95 19.42 25.72
N LEU A 40 9.24 20.72 25.60
CA LEU A 40 8.53 21.63 24.72
C LEU A 40 8.69 21.26 23.23
N ALA A 41 9.88 20.78 22.83
CA ALA A 41 10.08 20.26 21.49
C ALA A 41 9.18 19.04 21.20
N VAL A 42 9.06 18.11 22.15
CA VAL A 42 8.15 16.97 22.04
C VAL A 42 6.69 17.41 21.94
N VAL A 43 6.25 18.33 22.81
CA VAL A 43 4.90 18.90 22.76
C VAL A 43 4.60 19.54 21.41
N LEU A 44 5.54 20.30 20.88
CA LEU A 44 5.43 20.96 19.58
C LEU A 44 5.25 19.94 18.45
N VAL A 45 6.03 18.86 18.45
CA VAL A 45 5.89 17.75 17.49
C VAL A 45 4.52 17.08 17.61
N VAL A 46 4.04 16.85 18.84
CA VAL A 46 2.71 16.25 19.07
C VAL A 46 1.59 17.15 18.55
N ILE A 47 1.65 18.46 18.82
CA ILE A 47 0.67 19.45 18.31
C ILE A 47 0.69 19.43 16.77
N SER A 48 1.88 19.49 16.16
CA SER A 48 2.05 19.44 14.70
C SER A 48 1.44 18.18 14.10
N ALA A 49 1.78 17.00 14.63
CA ALA A 49 1.25 15.73 14.18
C ALA A 49 -0.29 15.67 14.32
N SER A 50 -0.83 16.22 15.41
CA SER A 50 -2.28 16.30 15.65
C SER A 50 -2.98 17.17 14.61
N ILE A 51 -2.45 18.35 14.28
CA ILE A 51 -2.98 19.23 13.24
C ILE A 51 -3.00 18.53 11.88
N ILE A 52 -1.88 17.87 11.52
CA ILE A 52 -1.73 17.19 10.24
C ILE A 52 -2.73 16.02 10.10
N VAL A 53 -2.86 15.21 11.16
CA VAL A 53 -3.71 14.02 11.14
C VAL A 53 -5.20 14.37 11.23
N MET A 54 -5.58 15.34 12.10
CA MET A 54 -6.97 15.73 12.28
C MET A 54 -7.49 16.64 11.16
N GLY A 55 -6.61 17.49 10.62
CA GLY A 55 -6.95 18.44 9.55
C GLY A 55 -6.89 17.86 8.14
N GLU A 56 -6.51 16.56 7.99
CA GLU A 56 -6.29 15.93 6.67
C GLU A 56 -5.39 16.78 5.75
N GLU A 57 -4.41 17.49 6.34
CA GLU A 57 -3.55 18.48 5.64
C GLU A 57 -2.84 17.87 4.41
N TYR A 58 -2.63 16.55 4.41
CA TYR A 58 -1.99 15.84 3.29
C TYR A 58 -2.96 15.15 2.33
N SER A 59 -4.28 15.33 2.48
CA SER A 59 -5.27 14.62 1.65
C SER A 59 -5.08 14.88 0.15
N THR A 60 -4.70 16.11 -0.21
CA THR A 60 -4.52 16.55 -1.60
C THR A 60 -3.14 17.14 -1.89
N ILE A 61 -2.14 16.91 -1.01
CA ILE A 61 -0.83 17.62 -1.09
C ILE A 61 -0.12 17.43 -2.44
N GLY A 62 -0.19 16.26 -3.05
CA GLY A 62 0.45 15.97 -4.34
C GLY A 62 -0.19 16.67 -5.55
N GLU A 63 -1.44 17.09 -5.40
CA GLU A 63 -2.26 17.66 -6.49
C GLU A 63 -2.39 19.18 -6.40
N ARG A 64 -2.00 19.77 -5.27
CA ARG A 64 -2.07 21.23 -5.05
C ARG A 64 -1.00 21.94 -5.85
N GLY A 65 -1.40 22.98 -6.59
CA GLY A 65 -0.46 23.94 -7.18
C GLY A 65 0.33 24.69 -6.11
N TYR A 66 1.47 25.28 -6.48
CA TYR A 66 2.39 25.97 -5.55
C TYR A 66 1.72 27.10 -4.75
N LEU A 67 0.81 27.87 -5.36
CA LEU A 67 0.09 28.95 -4.66
C LEU A 67 -0.92 28.42 -3.63
N VAL A 68 -1.61 27.34 -3.96
CA VAL A 68 -2.51 26.68 -3.02
C VAL A 68 -1.75 26.10 -1.85
N GLU A 69 -0.58 25.49 -2.11
CA GLU A 69 0.30 24.99 -1.05
C GLU A 69 0.81 26.08 -0.13
N LEU A 70 1.20 27.24 -0.69
CA LEU A 70 1.62 28.41 0.07
C LEU A 70 0.55 28.84 1.08
N LYS A 71 -0.71 28.91 0.64
CA LYS A 71 -1.87 29.23 1.49
C LYS A 71 -2.07 28.20 2.59
N MET A 72 -1.98 26.91 2.25
CA MET A 72 -2.18 25.83 3.22
C MET A 72 -1.07 25.79 4.27
N VAL A 73 0.20 25.99 3.86
CA VAL A 73 1.33 26.09 4.79
C VAL A 73 1.17 27.30 5.72
N PHE A 74 0.68 28.43 5.21
CA PHE A 74 0.40 29.60 6.04
C PHE A 74 -0.64 29.28 7.12
N ILE A 75 -1.79 28.69 6.71
CA ILE A 75 -2.85 28.30 7.64
C ILE A 75 -2.35 27.30 8.68
N TYR A 76 -1.58 26.30 8.25
CA TYR A 76 -0.95 25.32 9.14
C TYR A 76 -0.04 26.00 10.17
N THR A 77 0.83 26.91 9.71
CA THR A 77 1.78 27.64 10.57
C THR A 77 1.04 28.48 11.62
N VAL A 78 -0.01 29.19 11.21
CA VAL A 78 -0.83 29.99 12.15
C VAL A 78 -1.50 29.09 13.19
N LYS A 79 -2.13 27.98 12.79
CA LYS A 79 -2.74 27.02 13.73
C LYS A 79 -1.71 26.47 14.72
N LEU A 80 -0.54 26.06 14.22
CA LEU A 80 0.52 25.47 15.04
C LEU A 80 1.06 26.45 16.08
N VAL A 81 1.44 27.65 15.65
CA VAL A 81 1.98 28.69 16.53
C VAL A 81 0.95 29.14 17.57
N SER A 82 -0.33 29.28 17.15
CA SER A 82 -1.42 29.65 18.07
C SER A 82 -1.64 28.58 19.15
N LEU A 83 -1.71 27.30 18.78
CA LEU A 83 -1.88 26.20 19.75
C LEU A 83 -0.66 26.04 20.66
N PHE A 84 0.54 26.18 20.13
CA PHE A 84 1.77 26.13 20.93
C PHE A 84 1.85 27.30 21.91
N SER A 85 1.51 28.53 21.48
CA SER A 85 1.47 29.70 22.34
C SER A 85 0.41 29.56 23.43
N LEU A 86 -0.77 29.02 23.10
CA LEU A 86 -1.81 28.74 24.08
C LEU A 86 -1.35 27.71 25.12
N TYR A 87 -0.71 26.63 24.65
CA TYR A 87 -0.16 25.60 25.52
C TYR A 87 0.88 26.19 26.50
N THR A 88 1.86 26.95 25.99
CA THR A 88 2.90 27.56 26.83
C THR A 88 2.34 28.60 27.80
N ALA A 89 1.33 29.36 27.39
CA ALA A 89 0.64 30.32 28.29
C ALA A 89 -0.09 29.63 29.46
N MET A 90 -0.62 28.42 29.24
CA MET A 90 -1.35 27.67 30.26
C MET A 90 -0.44 26.90 31.21
N PHE A 91 0.61 26.27 30.69
CA PHE A 91 1.42 25.29 31.42
C PHE A 91 2.86 25.76 31.71
N GLU A 92 3.40 26.70 30.91
CA GLU A 92 4.80 27.17 30.99
C GLU A 92 4.85 28.70 30.89
N ARG A 93 4.24 29.40 31.84
CA ARG A 93 4.03 30.86 31.81
C ARG A 93 5.33 31.68 31.69
N GLU A 94 6.37 31.25 32.34
CA GLU A 94 7.69 31.93 32.28
C GLU A 94 8.27 31.84 30.86
N TYR A 95 8.17 30.69 30.24
CA TYR A 95 8.57 30.49 28.85
C TYR A 95 7.70 31.31 27.87
N PHE A 96 6.40 31.36 28.10
CA PHE A 96 5.48 32.20 27.31
C PHE A 96 5.79 33.67 27.38
N TYR A 97 6.16 34.19 28.60
CA TYR A 97 6.51 35.59 28.79
C TYR A 97 7.77 35.95 27.99
N ASN A 98 8.77 35.12 28.02
CA ASN A 98 10.00 35.27 27.22
C ASN A 98 9.70 35.19 25.70
N LEU A 99 8.77 34.34 25.30
CA LEU A 99 8.32 34.17 23.92
C LEU A 99 7.60 35.41 23.38
N SER A 100 6.74 36.01 24.20
CA SER A 100 5.85 37.13 23.81
C SER A 100 6.52 38.50 23.95
N SER A 101 7.50 38.62 24.79
CA SER A 101 8.23 39.89 25.07
C SER A 101 9.36 40.20 24.08
N SER A 102 9.77 39.22 23.27
CA SER A 102 10.83 39.33 22.28
C SER A 102 10.32 39.05 20.87
N PHE A 103 11.08 39.43 19.84
CA PHE A 103 10.80 39.12 18.43
C PHE A 103 10.89 37.62 18.10
N GLU A 104 11.00 36.74 19.09
CA GLU A 104 11.20 35.31 18.92
C GLU A 104 9.97 34.61 18.31
N LEU A 105 8.76 35.01 18.72
CA LEU A 105 7.53 34.40 18.19
C LEU A 105 7.31 34.69 16.71
N PRO A 106 7.40 35.94 16.21
CA PRO A 106 7.37 36.24 14.79
C PRO A 106 8.47 35.54 14.00
N LYS A 107 9.71 35.52 14.52
CA LYS A 107 10.84 34.81 13.93
C LYS A 107 10.56 33.33 13.78
N PHE A 108 10.05 32.68 14.84
CA PHE A 108 9.67 31.28 14.85
C PHE A 108 8.60 30.98 13.79
N MET A 109 7.56 31.81 13.72
CA MET A 109 6.50 31.69 12.73
C MET A 109 7.02 31.76 11.30
N VAL A 110 7.90 32.74 11.02
CA VAL A 110 8.52 32.89 9.68
C VAL A 110 9.39 31.69 9.33
N LEU A 111 10.20 31.19 10.26
CA LEU A 111 11.07 30.07 10.02
C LEU A 111 10.28 28.78 9.73
N ILE A 112 9.25 28.48 10.53
CA ILE A 112 8.37 27.33 10.28
C ILE A 112 7.75 27.44 8.89
N PHE A 113 7.17 28.59 8.57
CA PHE A 113 6.55 28.82 7.26
C PHE A 113 7.52 28.58 6.12
N VAL A 114 8.72 29.16 6.19
CA VAL A 114 9.74 29.05 5.14
C VAL A 114 10.24 27.62 5.00
N PHE A 115 10.64 26.97 6.07
CA PHE A 115 11.15 25.61 6.01
C PHE A 115 10.08 24.61 5.56
N THR A 116 8.88 24.68 6.10
CA THR A 116 7.78 23.79 5.68
C THR A 116 7.45 23.98 4.20
N TYR A 117 7.37 25.22 3.71
CA TYR A 117 7.08 25.48 2.31
C TYR A 117 8.20 25.00 1.38
N ILE A 118 9.46 25.28 1.74
CA ILE A 118 10.63 24.83 0.95
C ILE A 118 10.66 23.31 0.90
N PHE A 119 10.56 22.63 2.05
CA PHE A 119 10.61 21.18 2.10
C PHE A 119 9.48 20.53 1.32
N ARG A 120 8.25 20.99 1.48
CA ARG A 120 7.12 20.48 0.69
C ARG A 120 7.31 20.69 -0.80
N THR A 121 7.82 21.85 -1.21
CA THR A 121 8.09 22.17 -2.61
C THR A 121 9.21 21.30 -3.19
N VAL A 122 10.30 21.11 -2.44
CA VAL A 122 11.41 20.23 -2.82
C VAL A 122 10.95 18.80 -2.96
N ILE A 123 10.19 18.28 -1.97
CA ILE A 123 9.65 16.92 -2.03
C ILE A 123 8.73 16.74 -3.24
N LYS A 124 7.85 17.71 -3.53
CA LYS A 124 7.00 17.66 -4.72
C LYS A 124 7.84 17.57 -6.01
N ARG A 125 8.90 18.35 -6.09
CA ARG A 125 9.82 18.35 -7.24
C ARG A 125 10.59 17.02 -7.36
N ILE A 126 11.07 16.48 -6.24
CA ILE A 126 11.73 15.18 -6.20
C ILE A 126 10.74 14.09 -6.59
N ASN A 127 9.54 14.09 -6.00
CA ASN A 127 8.51 13.12 -6.33
C ASN A 127 8.11 13.16 -7.80
N SER A 128 7.95 14.34 -8.40
CA SER A 128 7.63 14.46 -9.82
C SER A 128 8.76 14.00 -10.74
N LYS A 129 10.01 13.97 -10.26
CA LYS A 129 11.19 13.62 -11.07
C LYS A 129 11.66 12.17 -10.86
N TYR A 130 11.48 11.63 -9.65
CA TYR A 130 12.05 10.33 -9.26
C TYR A 130 11.00 9.26 -8.91
N ASN A 131 9.77 9.66 -8.63
CA ASN A 131 8.73 8.67 -8.51
C ASN A 131 8.13 8.44 -9.89
N ASP A 132 8.25 7.22 -10.31
CA ASP A 132 7.35 6.55 -11.24
C ASP A 132 5.94 6.42 -10.59
N ASP A 133 5.46 7.50 -9.97
CA ASP A 133 4.06 7.68 -9.52
C ASP A 133 3.15 7.89 -10.74
N SER A 134 3.67 7.58 -11.93
CA SER A 134 2.85 7.40 -13.11
C SER A 134 1.89 6.26 -12.79
N ARG A 135 0.65 6.61 -12.53
CA ARG A 135 -0.43 5.64 -12.42
C ARG A 135 -0.72 5.12 -13.79
N ASN A 136 -0.53 3.85 -13.95
CA ASN A 136 -0.91 3.16 -15.16
C ASN A 136 -2.43 3.06 -15.19
N ILE A 137 -3.04 3.71 -16.15
CA ILE A 137 -4.49 3.73 -16.30
C ILE A 137 -4.93 3.11 -17.62
N ILE A 138 -6.13 2.54 -17.59
CA ILE A 138 -6.93 2.26 -18.78
C ILE A 138 -8.05 3.29 -18.81
N ILE A 139 -8.30 3.87 -19.97
CA ILE A 139 -9.40 4.80 -20.17
C ILE A 139 -10.57 4.03 -20.80
N LEU A 140 -11.69 4.04 -20.11
CA LEU A 140 -12.95 3.55 -20.62
C LEU A 140 -13.77 4.74 -21.11
N SER A 141 -14.06 4.80 -22.39
CA SER A 141 -14.84 5.87 -23.01
C SER A 141 -15.45 5.38 -24.31
N GLU A 142 -16.59 5.90 -24.68
CA GLU A 142 -17.08 5.77 -26.06
C GLU A 142 -16.06 6.43 -27.01
N PHE A 143 -15.91 5.85 -28.22
CA PHE A 143 -14.89 6.31 -29.14
C PHE A 143 -15.05 7.78 -29.51
N GLU A 144 -16.29 8.24 -29.72
CA GLU A 144 -16.65 9.62 -30.04
C GLU A 144 -16.33 10.64 -28.92
N ASP A 145 -16.16 10.17 -27.69
CA ASP A 145 -15.89 10.99 -26.53
C ASP A 145 -14.42 10.97 -26.09
N LEU A 146 -13.58 10.18 -26.75
CA LEU A 146 -12.15 10.14 -26.45
C LEU A 146 -11.47 11.50 -26.64
N ASP A 147 -11.84 12.24 -27.67
CA ASP A 147 -11.31 13.58 -27.95
C ASP A 147 -11.79 14.66 -26.95
N LYS A 148 -12.88 14.38 -26.24
CA LYS A 148 -13.45 15.28 -25.20
C LYS A 148 -12.83 15.08 -23.84
N ILE A 149 -11.97 14.08 -23.66
CA ILE A 149 -11.21 13.89 -22.45
C ILE A 149 -10.24 15.04 -22.31
N GLY A 150 -10.47 15.93 -21.34
CA GLY A 150 -9.57 17.05 -21.07
C GLY A 150 -8.17 16.58 -20.65
N GLU A 151 -7.27 17.53 -20.39
CA GLU A 151 -5.92 17.22 -19.95
C GLU A 151 -5.94 16.33 -18.71
N LEU A 152 -5.39 15.13 -18.84
CA LEU A 152 -5.19 14.21 -17.70
C LEU A 152 -4.08 14.74 -16.80
N PRO A 153 -4.14 14.46 -15.50
CA PRO A 153 -3.05 14.78 -14.61
C PRO A 153 -1.71 14.24 -15.13
N PRO A 154 -0.60 14.99 -15.00
CA PRO A 154 0.70 14.62 -15.59
C PRO A 154 1.30 13.31 -15.03
N ASN A 155 0.75 12.81 -13.93
CA ASN A 155 1.14 11.55 -13.32
C ASN A 155 0.37 10.34 -13.85
N TYR A 156 -0.49 10.49 -14.85
CA TYR A 156 -1.17 9.38 -15.49
C TYR A 156 -0.44 8.89 -16.73
N ASN A 157 -0.13 7.61 -16.73
CA ASN A 157 0.39 6.91 -17.90
C ASN A 157 -0.74 6.07 -18.50
N VAL A 158 -1.28 6.52 -19.63
CA VAL A 158 -2.31 5.79 -20.36
C VAL A 158 -1.70 4.56 -21.00
N LEU A 159 -2.12 3.37 -20.58
CA LEU A 159 -1.67 2.10 -21.16
C LEU A 159 -2.51 1.68 -22.36
N GLY A 160 -3.79 2.01 -22.36
CA GLY A 160 -4.73 1.65 -23.42
C GLY A 160 -6.11 2.25 -23.19
N TYR A 161 -6.98 2.03 -24.16
CA TYR A 161 -8.37 2.46 -24.15
C TYR A 161 -9.27 1.21 -24.18
N ALA A 162 -10.41 1.28 -23.52
CA ALA A 162 -11.41 0.22 -23.57
C ALA A 162 -12.72 0.81 -24.13
N ASN A 163 -13.20 0.26 -25.22
CA ASN A 163 -14.48 0.61 -25.83
C ASN A 163 -15.00 -0.53 -26.74
N ASP A 164 -16.18 -0.35 -27.32
CA ASP A 164 -16.82 -1.31 -28.22
C ASP A 164 -16.66 -0.93 -29.71
N SER A 165 -15.73 0.01 -30.04
CA SER A 165 -15.46 0.38 -31.43
C SER A 165 -14.72 -0.73 -32.19
N GLU A 166 -14.70 -0.66 -33.51
CA GLU A 166 -13.91 -1.56 -34.36
C GLU A 166 -12.42 -1.17 -34.46
N GLU A 167 -12.03 -0.03 -33.88
CA GLU A 167 -10.67 0.47 -33.91
C GLU A 167 -9.77 -0.28 -32.92
N TYR A 168 -8.58 -0.67 -33.34
CA TYR A 168 -7.60 -1.41 -32.51
C TYR A 168 -6.52 -0.53 -31.90
N ILE A 169 -6.32 0.71 -32.39
CA ILE A 169 -5.29 1.64 -31.93
C ILE A 169 -5.87 3.06 -31.90
N TYR A 170 -5.69 3.75 -30.79
CA TYR A 170 -5.98 5.17 -30.63
C TYR A 170 -4.80 5.87 -29.93
N ASN A 171 -4.33 7.00 -30.45
CA ASN A 171 -3.16 7.73 -29.93
C ASN A 171 -1.92 6.86 -29.66
N ASN A 172 -1.60 5.95 -30.60
CA ASN A 172 -0.51 4.97 -30.48
C ASN A 172 -0.64 4.01 -29.27
N LYS A 173 -1.84 3.81 -28.74
CA LYS A 173 -2.13 2.88 -27.64
C LYS A 173 -3.17 1.87 -28.09
N PRO A 174 -3.13 0.65 -27.51
CA PRO A 174 -4.10 -0.38 -27.88
C PRO A 174 -5.51 -0.01 -27.43
N VAL A 175 -6.48 -0.34 -28.24
CA VAL A 175 -7.90 -0.36 -27.88
C VAL A 175 -8.28 -1.79 -27.54
N ILE A 176 -8.90 -1.98 -26.41
CA ILE A 176 -9.20 -3.28 -25.78
C ILE A 176 -10.70 -3.53 -25.89
N HIS A 177 -11.07 -4.65 -26.48
CA HIS A 177 -12.46 -5.00 -26.74
C HIS A 177 -12.87 -6.23 -25.93
N GLY A 178 -13.97 -6.10 -25.21
CA GLY A 178 -14.55 -7.21 -24.46
C GLY A 178 -13.72 -7.72 -23.28
N LEU A 179 -14.33 -8.61 -22.50
CA LEU A 179 -13.79 -9.09 -21.22
C LEU A 179 -12.52 -9.92 -21.37
N ASP A 180 -12.39 -10.72 -22.41
CA ASP A 180 -11.24 -11.60 -22.61
C ASP A 180 -9.96 -10.81 -22.91
N GLN A 181 -10.06 -9.75 -23.72
CA GLN A 181 -8.93 -8.89 -23.98
C GLN A 181 -8.55 -8.05 -22.76
N ILE A 182 -9.53 -7.58 -21.97
CA ILE A 182 -9.28 -6.91 -20.70
C ILE A 182 -8.53 -7.85 -19.74
N ARG A 183 -8.98 -9.08 -19.60
CA ARG A 183 -8.30 -10.09 -18.77
C ARG A 183 -6.86 -10.33 -19.21
N TYR A 184 -6.64 -10.52 -20.51
CA TYR A 184 -5.29 -10.69 -21.06
C TYR A 184 -4.42 -9.46 -20.79
N PHE A 185 -4.95 -8.26 -21.01
CA PHE A 185 -4.24 -7.01 -20.78
C PHE A 185 -3.85 -6.85 -19.31
N LEU A 186 -4.75 -7.12 -18.37
CA LEU A 186 -4.50 -7.07 -16.93
C LEU A 186 -3.51 -8.13 -16.47
N SER A 187 -3.42 -9.27 -17.15
CA SER A 187 -2.43 -10.31 -16.83
C SER A 187 -1.00 -9.94 -17.25
N THR A 188 -0.87 -9.01 -18.21
CA THR A 188 0.41 -8.63 -18.82
C THR A 188 0.89 -7.25 -18.39
N HIS A 189 -0.03 -6.36 -17.99
CA HIS A 189 0.26 -4.99 -17.61
C HIS A 189 -0.20 -4.70 -16.19
N ARG A 190 0.58 -3.89 -15.48
CA ARG A 190 0.18 -3.35 -14.18
C ARG A 190 -0.79 -2.19 -14.42
N VAL A 191 -2.03 -2.34 -14.02
CA VAL A 191 -3.05 -1.29 -14.04
C VAL A 191 -3.34 -0.85 -12.62
N ASP A 192 -3.19 0.43 -12.34
CA ASP A 192 -3.37 1.01 -11.01
C ASP A 192 -4.77 1.58 -10.81
N GLU A 193 -5.40 2.08 -11.89
CA GLU A 193 -6.71 2.76 -11.86
C GLU A 193 -7.38 2.67 -13.23
N ILE A 194 -8.70 2.61 -13.26
CA ILE A 194 -9.50 2.73 -14.48
C ILE A 194 -10.14 4.11 -14.48
N TYR A 195 -9.88 4.87 -15.55
CA TYR A 195 -10.50 6.17 -15.77
C TYR A 195 -11.72 6.00 -16.69
N VAL A 196 -12.90 6.32 -16.17
CA VAL A 196 -14.16 6.17 -16.89
C VAL A 196 -14.64 7.55 -17.34
N ASN A 197 -14.80 7.73 -18.64
CA ASN A 197 -15.37 8.93 -19.25
C ASN A 197 -16.61 8.51 -20.06
N LEU A 198 -17.77 8.60 -19.45
CA LEU A 198 -19.03 8.24 -20.11
C LEU A 198 -19.89 9.46 -20.30
N SER A 199 -20.37 9.66 -21.52
CA SER A 199 -21.27 10.72 -21.90
C SER A 199 -22.74 10.34 -21.78
N SER A 200 -23.09 9.05 -21.81
CA SER A 200 -24.47 8.56 -21.78
C SER A 200 -24.80 7.72 -20.54
N HIS A 201 -26.00 7.90 -20.02
CA HIS A 201 -26.49 7.25 -18.81
C HIS A 201 -26.74 5.73 -18.96
N ASN A 202 -26.91 5.24 -20.17
CA ASN A 202 -27.47 3.90 -20.39
C ASN A 202 -26.48 2.75 -20.15
N ASN A 203 -25.15 2.98 -20.20
CA ASN A 203 -24.14 1.91 -20.07
C ASN A 203 -23.35 1.99 -18.76
N LEU A 204 -23.58 3.00 -17.92
CA LEU A 204 -22.78 3.21 -16.70
C LEU A 204 -22.93 2.04 -15.72
N SER A 205 -24.14 1.50 -15.58
CA SER A 205 -24.42 0.42 -14.62
C SER A 205 -23.73 -0.90 -15.00
N GLU A 206 -23.80 -1.30 -16.26
CA GLU A 206 -23.16 -2.52 -16.74
C GLU A 206 -21.63 -2.42 -16.68
N THR A 207 -21.11 -1.28 -17.10
CA THR A 207 -19.69 -0.97 -17.04
C THR A 207 -19.19 -0.95 -15.61
N TYR A 208 -19.93 -0.32 -14.69
CA TYR A 208 -19.61 -0.31 -13.28
C TYR A 208 -19.55 -1.72 -12.69
N GLN A 209 -20.57 -2.54 -12.95
CA GLN A 209 -20.60 -3.93 -12.47
C GLN A 209 -19.42 -4.75 -13.00
N MET A 210 -19.08 -4.60 -14.27
CA MET A 210 -17.93 -5.28 -14.87
C MET A 210 -16.61 -4.93 -14.16
N PHE A 211 -16.35 -3.64 -13.92
CA PHE A 211 -15.11 -3.21 -13.28
C PHE A 211 -15.10 -3.39 -11.76
N GLU A 212 -16.26 -3.39 -11.11
CA GLU A 212 -16.39 -3.78 -9.71
C GLU A 212 -15.92 -5.21 -9.48
N LEU A 213 -16.20 -6.11 -10.42
CA LEU A 213 -15.71 -7.50 -10.39
C LEU A 213 -14.19 -7.57 -10.40
N LEU A 214 -13.50 -6.65 -11.06
CA LEU A 214 -12.04 -6.59 -11.12
C LEU A 214 -11.41 -6.08 -9.81
N GLY A 215 -12.16 -5.31 -9.01
CA GLY A 215 -11.68 -4.68 -7.79
C GLY A 215 -10.60 -3.62 -8.02
N ILE A 216 -10.39 -3.17 -9.26
CA ILE A 216 -9.48 -2.07 -9.60
C ILE A 216 -10.21 -0.76 -9.30
N PRO A 217 -9.55 0.23 -8.65
CA PRO A 217 -10.16 1.52 -8.41
C PRO A 217 -10.62 2.17 -9.72
N MET A 218 -11.84 2.65 -9.71
CA MET A 218 -12.37 3.44 -10.82
C MET A 218 -12.45 4.90 -10.44
N LYS A 219 -12.10 5.76 -11.38
CA LYS A 219 -12.30 7.19 -11.33
C LYS A 219 -13.27 7.59 -12.43
N ILE A 220 -14.47 7.99 -12.05
CA ILE A 220 -15.53 8.34 -13.00
C ILE A 220 -15.60 9.86 -13.11
N ASN A 221 -15.56 10.36 -14.33
CA ASN A 221 -15.86 11.75 -14.61
C ASN A 221 -17.39 11.93 -14.54
N ILE A 222 -17.83 12.62 -13.48
CA ILE A 222 -19.28 12.80 -13.20
C ILE A 222 -19.78 14.20 -13.51
N THR A 223 -19.09 14.95 -14.32
CA THR A 223 -19.56 16.30 -14.69
C THR A 223 -21.04 16.35 -15.09
N PRO A 224 -21.67 15.26 -15.59
CA PRO A 224 -23.11 15.18 -15.83
C PRO A 224 -23.95 14.39 -14.82
N ILE A 225 -23.36 13.62 -13.87
CA ILE A 225 -24.12 12.57 -13.16
C ILE A 225 -23.89 12.61 -11.65
N ILE A 226 -24.76 13.24 -10.90
CA ILE A 226 -24.65 13.33 -9.40
C ILE A 226 -25.61 12.40 -8.62
N GLN A 227 -26.45 11.56 -9.21
CA GLN A 227 -27.62 11.05 -8.50
C GLN A 227 -27.69 9.57 -8.07
N GLU A 228 -26.82 8.65 -8.44
CA GLU A 228 -27.08 7.22 -8.16
C GLU A 228 -25.89 6.34 -7.72
N VAL A 229 -25.02 6.72 -6.80
CA VAL A 229 -23.90 5.81 -6.46
C VAL A 229 -23.82 5.42 -4.98
N GLY A 230 -23.70 4.10 -4.73
CA GLY A 230 -23.69 3.43 -3.43
C GLY A 230 -22.37 3.48 -2.63
N ALA A 231 -22.26 2.62 -1.60
CA ALA A 231 -21.22 2.63 -0.56
C ALA A 231 -19.79 2.45 -1.09
N ASN A 232 -18.80 3.02 -0.41
CA ASN A 232 -17.35 3.00 -0.71
C ASN A 232 -16.90 3.91 -1.87
N THR A 233 -17.50 5.06 -2.01
CA THR A 233 -17.18 6.04 -3.04
C THR A 233 -16.73 7.35 -2.41
N ILE A 234 -15.67 7.96 -2.99
CA ILE A 234 -15.22 9.31 -2.61
C ILE A 234 -15.40 10.24 -3.80
N VAL A 235 -16.02 11.38 -3.55
CA VAL A 235 -16.06 12.49 -4.50
C VAL A 235 -14.78 13.30 -4.34
N THR A 236 -14.07 13.54 -5.44
CA THR A 236 -12.87 14.35 -5.45
C THR A 236 -12.99 15.46 -6.47
N PHE A 237 -12.56 16.66 -6.09
CA PHE A 237 -12.57 17.84 -6.94
C PHE A 237 -11.17 18.09 -7.49
N GLN A 238 -11.07 18.32 -8.80
CA GLN A 238 -9.79 18.63 -9.44
C GLN A 238 -10.01 19.69 -10.54
N GLY A 239 -9.60 20.92 -10.27
CA GLY A 239 -10.04 22.07 -11.07
C GLY A 239 -11.56 22.17 -11.06
N ASP A 240 -12.15 22.32 -12.25
CA ASP A 240 -13.61 22.42 -12.45
C ASP A 240 -14.31 21.05 -12.55
N ASN A 241 -13.55 19.97 -12.48
CA ASN A 241 -14.07 18.59 -12.62
C ASN A 241 -14.32 17.92 -11.27
N VAL A 242 -15.40 17.15 -11.21
CA VAL A 242 -15.79 16.33 -10.06
C VAL A 242 -15.61 14.87 -10.44
N TYR A 243 -14.85 14.14 -9.63
CA TYR A 243 -14.59 12.72 -9.85
C TYR A 243 -15.19 11.87 -8.74
N LEU A 244 -15.79 10.77 -9.13
CA LEU A 244 -16.24 9.75 -8.21
C LEU A 244 -15.21 8.61 -8.21
N THR A 245 -14.60 8.36 -7.06
CA THR A 245 -13.61 7.28 -6.92
C THR A 245 -14.23 6.16 -6.11
N SER A 246 -14.35 4.98 -6.72
CA SER A 246 -14.81 3.77 -6.05
C SER A 246 -13.65 2.82 -5.77
N ALA A 247 -13.69 2.13 -4.64
CA ALA A 247 -12.73 1.10 -4.27
C ALA A 247 -13.38 0.08 -3.33
N MET A 248 -12.88 -1.17 -3.31
CA MET A 248 -13.40 -2.20 -2.39
C MET A 248 -13.34 -1.76 -0.93
N LYS A 249 -12.27 -1.05 -0.54
CA LYS A 249 -12.11 -0.46 0.78
C LYS A 249 -11.33 0.84 0.71
N ILE A 250 -11.88 1.87 1.31
CA ILE A 250 -11.21 3.17 1.44
C ILE A 250 -10.70 3.29 2.87
N ALA A 251 -9.38 3.38 3.01
CA ALA A 251 -8.72 3.54 4.31
C ALA A 251 -8.35 5.00 4.55
N THR A 252 -8.53 5.46 5.79
CA THR A 252 -8.09 6.79 6.20
C THR A 252 -6.57 6.85 6.30
N LEU A 253 -5.99 8.05 6.18
CA LEU A 253 -4.55 8.25 6.35
C LEU A 253 -4.05 7.72 7.71
N ARG A 254 -4.84 7.96 8.78
CA ARG A 254 -4.54 7.44 10.13
C ARG A 254 -4.41 5.93 10.13
N GLN A 255 -5.38 5.22 9.57
CA GLN A 255 -5.35 3.76 9.49
C GLN A 255 -4.12 3.24 8.75
N MET A 256 -3.74 3.92 7.65
CA MET A 256 -2.57 3.55 6.85
C MET A 256 -1.26 3.77 7.59
N ILE A 257 -1.13 4.88 8.32
CA ILE A 257 0.06 5.17 9.15
C ILE A 257 0.19 4.10 10.25
N PHE A 258 -0.89 3.80 10.98
CA PHE A 258 -0.85 2.78 12.02
C PHE A 258 -0.57 1.38 11.46
N LYS A 259 -1.16 1.02 10.33
CA LYS A 259 -0.86 -0.23 9.62
C LYS A 259 0.62 -0.34 9.28
N ARG A 260 1.20 0.72 8.68
CA ARG A 260 2.61 0.73 8.29
C ARG A 260 3.55 0.71 9.49
N LEU A 261 3.22 1.44 10.55
CA LEU A 261 3.99 1.44 11.78
C LEU A 261 4.01 0.04 12.42
N MET A 262 2.86 -0.62 12.50
CA MET A 262 2.74 -1.99 12.97
C MET A 262 3.59 -2.95 12.10
N ASP A 263 3.51 -2.83 10.78
CA ASP A 263 4.32 -3.62 9.85
C ASP A 263 5.83 -3.43 10.08
N ILE A 264 6.29 -2.19 10.29
CA ILE A 264 7.70 -1.88 10.54
C ILE A 264 8.17 -2.48 11.88
N VAL A 265 7.41 -2.25 12.96
CA VAL A 265 7.78 -2.75 14.29
C VAL A 265 7.87 -4.28 14.30
N LEU A 266 6.85 -4.95 13.75
CA LEU A 266 6.83 -6.41 13.67
C LEU A 266 7.89 -6.96 12.72
N SER A 267 8.21 -6.24 11.64
CA SER A 267 9.26 -6.69 10.72
C SER A 267 10.65 -6.57 11.32
N ILE A 268 10.94 -5.54 12.11
CA ILE A 268 12.23 -5.42 12.81
C ILE A 268 12.39 -6.58 13.79
N ALA A 269 11.38 -6.87 14.61
CA ALA A 269 11.40 -8.01 15.52
C ALA A 269 11.55 -9.35 14.76
N GLY A 270 10.81 -9.51 13.65
CA GLY A 270 10.88 -10.69 12.81
C GLY A 270 12.24 -10.87 12.11
N ILE A 271 12.90 -9.79 11.70
CA ILE A 271 14.25 -9.85 11.10
C ILE A 271 15.29 -10.28 12.14
N ILE A 272 15.20 -9.78 13.38
CA ILE A 272 16.08 -10.23 14.47
C ILE A 272 15.91 -11.73 14.69
N LEU A 273 14.66 -12.21 14.78
CA LEU A 273 14.35 -13.64 14.91
C LEU A 273 14.88 -14.43 13.70
N THR A 274 14.70 -13.91 12.48
CA THR A 274 15.25 -14.50 11.26
C THR A 274 16.75 -14.71 11.34
N GLY A 275 17.49 -13.71 11.84
CA GLY A 275 18.94 -13.78 12.03
C GLY A 275 19.34 -14.87 13.02
N ILE A 276 18.67 -14.96 14.17
CA ILE A 276 18.92 -16.00 15.17
C ILE A 276 18.68 -17.39 14.57
N VAL A 277 17.51 -17.57 13.94
CA VAL A 277 17.15 -18.86 13.31
C VAL A 277 18.13 -19.20 12.20
N ALA A 278 18.56 -18.23 11.36
CA ALA A 278 19.52 -18.45 10.29
C ALA A 278 20.83 -19.04 10.80
N ILE A 279 21.37 -18.49 11.90
CA ILE A 279 22.62 -18.99 12.51
C ILE A 279 22.44 -20.44 12.97
N LEU A 280 21.30 -20.77 13.60
CA LEU A 280 21.05 -22.11 14.14
C LEU A 280 20.86 -23.17 13.05
N ILE A 281 20.12 -22.82 11.96
CA ILE A 281 19.76 -23.78 10.91
C ILE A 281 20.83 -23.90 9.83
N TYR A 282 21.70 -22.90 9.66
CA TYR A 282 22.69 -22.87 8.57
C TYR A 282 23.55 -24.12 8.47
N PRO A 283 24.19 -24.63 9.56
CA PRO A 283 25.02 -25.83 9.47
C PRO A 283 24.21 -27.07 9.09
N ILE A 284 22.97 -27.18 9.55
CA ILE A 284 22.10 -28.34 9.26
C ILE A 284 21.67 -28.33 7.80
N VAL A 285 21.14 -27.19 7.33
CA VAL A 285 20.69 -27.05 5.93
C VAL A 285 21.85 -27.24 4.96
N ARG A 286 23.05 -26.72 5.28
CA ARG A 286 24.24 -26.88 4.44
C ARG A 286 24.68 -28.33 4.31
N LYS A 287 24.49 -29.14 5.36
CA LYS A 287 24.83 -30.56 5.38
C LYS A 287 23.83 -31.41 4.57
N GLU A 288 22.52 -31.17 4.75
CA GLU A 288 21.48 -31.96 4.08
C GLU A 288 21.22 -31.54 2.63
N ALA A 289 21.30 -30.25 2.34
CA ALA A 289 21.03 -29.70 1.02
C ALA A 289 22.03 -28.58 0.70
N PRO A 290 23.22 -28.88 0.16
CA PRO A 290 24.24 -27.88 -0.18
C PRO A 290 23.70 -26.80 -1.10
N GLY A 291 24.11 -25.52 -0.85
CA GLY A 291 23.67 -24.35 -1.61
C GLY A 291 23.27 -23.16 -0.74
N PRO A 292 22.66 -22.10 -1.31
CA PRO A 292 22.28 -20.88 -0.58
C PRO A 292 21.18 -21.16 0.46
N LEU A 293 21.29 -20.54 1.64
CA LEU A 293 20.30 -20.66 2.72
C LEU A 293 18.97 -19.98 2.35
N ILE A 294 19.05 -18.83 1.66
CA ILE A 294 17.88 -18.04 1.28
C ILE A 294 17.46 -18.39 -0.14
N PHE A 295 16.25 -18.85 -0.26
CA PHE A 295 15.54 -19.03 -1.53
C PHE A 295 14.86 -17.73 -1.94
N LYS A 296 14.89 -17.40 -3.22
CA LYS A 296 14.26 -16.23 -3.82
C LYS A 296 13.37 -16.67 -4.97
N GLN A 297 12.15 -16.14 -5.03
CA GLN A 297 11.23 -16.42 -6.13
C GLN A 297 10.46 -15.15 -6.48
N THR A 298 10.23 -14.94 -7.78
CA THR A 298 9.39 -13.83 -8.24
C THR A 298 7.92 -14.11 -7.91
N ARG A 299 7.29 -13.17 -7.25
CA ARG A 299 5.87 -13.18 -6.90
C ARG A 299 5.19 -11.90 -7.38
N MET A 300 3.87 -11.97 -7.51
CA MET A 300 3.05 -10.83 -7.84
C MET A 300 2.54 -10.18 -6.54
N GLY A 301 2.78 -8.90 -6.40
CA GLY A 301 2.34 -8.07 -5.28
C GLY A 301 1.13 -7.22 -5.64
N GLN A 302 0.91 -6.17 -4.84
CA GLN A 302 -0.20 -5.24 -5.02
C GLN A 302 -0.21 -4.68 -6.45
N ASN A 303 -1.40 -4.62 -7.06
CA ASN A 303 -1.64 -4.15 -8.42
C ASN A 303 -0.77 -4.87 -9.48
N GLY A 304 -0.42 -6.14 -9.26
CA GLY A 304 0.40 -6.90 -10.20
C GLY A 304 1.88 -6.50 -10.24
N LYS A 305 2.40 -5.75 -9.25
CA LYS A 305 3.82 -5.41 -9.17
C LYS A 305 4.64 -6.64 -8.83
N LYS A 306 5.64 -6.97 -9.67
CA LYS A 306 6.58 -8.07 -9.40
C LYS A 306 7.53 -7.71 -8.26
N PHE A 307 7.79 -8.68 -7.36
CA PHE A 307 8.80 -8.57 -6.33
C PHE A 307 9.45 -9.91 -6.05
N GLN A 308 10.60 -9.91 -5.37
CA GLN A 308 11.30 -11.13 -4.95
C GLN A 308 10.91 -11.46 -3.51
N ILE A 309 10.21 -12.59 -3.31
CA ILE A 309 9.94 -13.12 -1.96
C ILE A 309 11.18 -13.84 -1.44
N TYR A 310 11.46 -13.68 -0.15
CA TYR A 310 12.56 -14.36 0.54
C TYR A 310 12.04 -15.44 1.46
N LYS A 311 12.62 -16.64 1.40
CA LYS A 311 12.31 -17.76 2.29
C LYS A 311 13.60 -18.46 2.69
N PHE A 312 13.60 -19.16 3.82
CA PHE A 312 14.63 -20.19 4.01
C PHE A 312 14.36 -21.33 3.07
N ARG A 313 15.43 -21.86 2.48
CA ARG A 313 15.33 -22.98 1.56
C ARG A 313 14.95 -24.24 2.35
N SER A 314 13.82 -24.83 1.99
CA SER A 314 13.26 -26.06 2.54
C SER A 314 13.18 -27.19 1.51
N MET A 315 13.56 -26.91 0.25
CA MET A 315 13.54 -27.85 -0.87
C MET A 315 14.91 -27.96 -1.52
N TYR A 316 15.14 -29.06 -2.22
CA TYR A 316 16.35 -29.26 -3.03
C TYR A 316 16.45 -28.24 -4.18
N MET A 317 17.64 -28.09 -4.76
CA MET A 317 17.90 -27.06 -5.78
C MET A 317 17.13 -27.27 -7.08
N ASP A 318 16.83 -28.51 -7.42
CA ASP A 318 16.10 -28.95 -8.61
C ASP A 318 14.56 -28.98 -8.42
N ALA A 319 14.05 -28.43 -7.30
CA ALA A 319 12.65 -28.50 -6.91
C ALA A 319 11.69 -27.87 -7.94
N GLU A 320 12.09 -26.78 -8.63
CA GLU A 320 11.24 -26.15 -9.65
C GLU A 320 11.15 -26.98 -10.94
N GLU A 321 12.23 -27.68 -11.31
CA GLU A 321 12.24 -28.58 -12.47
C GLU A 321 11.32 -29.78 -12.19
N ARG A 322 11.46 -30.39 -11.03
CA ARG A 322 10.61 -31.52 -10.60
C ARG A 322 9.15 -31.13 -10.41
N LYS A 323 8.83 -29.86 -10.15
CA LYS A 323 7.44 -29.40 -10.01
C LYS A 323 6.62 -29.71 -11.25
N LYS A 324 7.19 -29.54 -12.45
CA LYS A 324 6.49 -29.80 -13.72
C LYS A 324 6.08 -31.26 -13.85
N GLU A 325 6.93 -32.19 -13.44
CA GLU A 325 6.68 -33.62 -13.48
C GLU A 325 5.65 -34.07 -12.42
N LEU A 326 5.55 -33.32 -11.31
CA LEU A 326 4.67 -33.63 -10.20
C LEU A 326 3.29 -32.94 -10.31
N MET A 327 3.06 -32.12 -11.33
CA MET A 327 1.77 -31.42 -11.49
C MET A 327 0.58 -32.38 -11.63
N GLU A 328 0.78 -33.56 -12.21
CA GLU A 328 -0.26 -34.61 -12.31
C GLU A 328 -0.70 -35.16 -10.94
N LYS A 329 0.14 -35.02 -9.90
CA LYS A 329 -0.13 -35.45 -8.52
C LYS A 329 -0.66 -34.30 -7.63
N ASN A 330 -1.05 -33.19 -8.23
CA ASN A 330 -1.62 -32.07 -7.49
C ASN A 330 -2.92 -32.48 -6.80
N GLN A 331 -3.05 -32.26 -5.49
CA GLN A 331 -4.23 -32.57 -4.71
C GLN A 331 -5.34 -31.49 -4.81
N LEU A 332 -5.01 -30.34 -5.38
CA LEU A 332 -5.96 -29.24 -5.55
C LEU A 332 -6.74 -29.42 -6.86
N SER A 333 -8.01 -29.07 -6.82
CA SER A 333 -8.92 -29.12 -7.96
C SER A 333 -8.57 -28.15 -9.09
N SER A 334 -7.65 -27.21 -8.85
CA SER A 334 -7.22 -26.21 -9.84
C SER A 334 -5.70 -26.13 -9.97
N ASP A 335 -5.21 -25.77 -11.15
CA ASP A 335 -3.80 -25.51 -11.44
C ASP A 335 -3.29 -24.15 -10.86
N LEU A 336 -4.14 -23.45 -10.12
CA LEU A 336 -3.84 -22.13 -9.54
C LEU A 336 -3.04 -22.20 -8.23
N MET A 337 -2.94 -23.40 -7.64
CA MET A 337 -2.06 -23.70 -6.51
C MET A 337 -1.55 -25.13 -6.64
N PHE A 338 -0.39 -25.40 -6.05
CA PHE A 338 0.17 -26.76 -5.99
C PHE A 338 0.23 -27.22 -4.53
N LYS A 339 -0.31 -28.40 -4.26
CA LYS A 339 -0.25 -29.09 -2.96
C LYS A 339 -0.08 -30.58 -3.20
N MET A 340 0.83 -31.18 -2.43
CA MET A 340 1.09 -32.60 -2.45
C MET A 340 1.55 -33.04 -1.06
N ASP A 341 0.96 -34.13 -0.52
CA ASP A 341 1.43 -34.77 0.71
C ASP A 341 2.75 -35.52 0.42
N ASN A 342 3.67 -35.47 1.38
CA ASN A 342 5.01 -36.09 1.26
C ASN A 342 5.75 -35.65 -0.01
N ASP A 343 5.83 -34.35 -0.27
CA ASP A 343 6.48 -33.76 -1.42
C ASP A 343 7.97 -34.16 -1.47
N PRO A 344 8.41 -34.95 -2.46
CA PRO A 344 9.78 -35.46 -2.54
C PRO A 344 10.84 -34.38 -2.81
N ARG A 345 10.42 -33.16 -3.07
CA ARG A 345 11.31 -32.01 -3.27
C ARG A 345 11.80 -31.43 -1.94
N ILE A 346 11.13 -31.76 -0.83
CA ILE A 346 11.44 -31.26 0.50
C ILE A 346 12.48 -32.17 1.15
N PHE A 347 13.61 -31.62 1.62
CA PHE A 347 14.58 -32.40 2.39
C PHE A 347 14.14 -32.59 3.86
N PRO A 348 14.64 -33.60 4.60
CA PRO A 348 14.09 -33.96 5.92
C PRO A 348 14.05 -32.82 6.93
N PHE A 349 15.09 -32.00 7.03
CA PHE A 349 15.06 -30.82 7.91
C PHE A 349 14.21 -29.71 7.32
N GLY A 350 14.10 -29.61 6.00
CA GLY A 350 13.19 -28.70 5.31
C GLY A 350 11.73 -28.89 5.69
N GLN A 351 11.32 -30.17 5.91
CA GLN A 351 9.97 -30.47 6.42
C GLN A 351 9.75 -29.86 7.80
N LYS A 352 10.73 -29.98 8.71
CA LYS A 352 10.65 -29.35 10.05
C LYS A 352 10.55 -27.82 9.97
N LEU A 353 11.29 -27.18 9.04
CA LEU A 353 11.19 -25.74 8.82
C LEU A 353 9.77 -25.33 8.40
N ARG A 354 9.15 -26.11 7.52
CA ARG A 354 7.76 -25.87 7.06
C ARG A 354 6.72 -26.12 8.14
N ASP A 355 6.89 -27.20 8.90
CA ASP A 355 5.98 -27.57 10.01
C ASP A 355 5.88 -26.45 11.07
N TRP A 356 6.98 -25.73 11.30
CA TRP A 356 7.02 -24.59 12.20
C TRP A 356 6.86 -23.24 11.48
N SER A 357 6.63 -23.24 10.15
CA SER A 357 6.59 -22.05 9.31
C SER A 357 7.85 -21.16 9.45
N LEU A 358 8.96 -21.73 9.89
CA LEU A 358 10.24 -21.00 10.02
C LEU A 358 10.81 -20.61 8.66
N ASP A 359 10.50 -21.39 7.61
CA ASP A 359 10.91 -21.08 6.24
C ASP A 359 10.39 -19.73 5.76
N GLU A 360 9.32 -19.19 6.34
CA GLU A 360 8.71 -17.93 5.94
C GLU A 360 9.28 -16.69 6.66
N LEU A 361 10.11 -16.88 7.70
CA LEU A 361 10.67 -15.76 8.48
C LEU A 361 11.43 -14.71 7.63
N PRO A 362 12.22 -15.08 6.58
CA PRO A 362 12.89 -14.06 5.78
C PRO A 362 11.95 -13.10 5.04
N GLN A 363 10.64 -13.39 4.93
CA GLN A 363 9.66 -12.48 4.36
C GLN A 363 9.49 -11.18 5.17
N PHE A 364 9.91 -11.13 6.44
CA PHE A 364 9.93 -9.88 7.20
C PHE A 364 10.84 -8.82 6.54
N ILE A 365 11.84 -9.22 5.76
CA ILE A 365 12.64 -8.31 4.92
C ILE A 365 11.76 -7.67 3.83
N ASN A 366 10.84 -8.44 3.21
CA ASN A 366 9.90 -7.91 2.24
C ASN A 366 8.89 -6.93 2.88
N VAL A 367 8.46 -7.21 4.11
CA VAL A 367 7.58 -6.30 4.85
C VAL A 367 8.30 -4.98 5.15
N LEU A 368 9.54 -5.04 5.61
CA LEU A 368 10.32 -3.84 5.90
C LEU A 368 10.55 -3.00 4.63
N LYS A 369 10.87 -3.65 3.49
CA LYS A 369 10.99 -3.00 2.18
C LYS A 369 9.66 -2.39 1.68
N GLY A 370 8.53 -2.88 2.17
CA GLY A 370 7.20 -2.43 1.75
C GLY A 370 6.59 -3.18 0.58
N ASP A 371 7.24 -4.25 0.10
CA ASP A 371 6.69 -5.15 -0.92
C ASP A 371 5.52 -5.97 -0.38
N MET A 372 5.56 -6.27 0.92
CA MET A 372 4.58 -7.04 1.67
C MET A 372 4.09 -6.29 2.92
N SER A 373 3.08 -6.82 3.56
CA SER A 373 2.61 -6.50 4.90
C SER A 373 2.70 -7.74 5.79
N VAL A 374 2.63 -7.58 7.10
CA VAL A 374 2.51 -8.76 8.00
C VAL A 374 1.21 -9.50 7.70
N VAL A 375 0.08 -8.78 7.57
CA VAL A 375 -1.23 -9.34 7.24
C VAL A 375 -1.69 -8.86 5.88
N GLY A 376 -2.05 -9.78 4.99
CA GLY A 376 -2.52 -9.49 3.64
C GLY A 376 -2.97 -10.76 2.91
N THR A 377 -3.15 -10.67 1.61
CA THR A 377 -3.48 -11.80 0.73
C THR A 377 -2.22 -12.63 0.39
N ARG A 378 -2.38 -13.89 -0.04
CA ARG A 378 -1.24 -14.70 -0.48
C ARG A 378 -0.70 -14.18 -1.83
N PRO A 379 0.62 -13.91 -1.96
CA PRO A 379 1.20 -13.52 -3.23
C PRO A 379 1.24 -14.72 -4.21
N PRO A 380 0.58 -14.64 -5.38
CA PRO A 380 0.67 -15.69 -6.39
C PRO A 380 2.04 -15.70 -7.07
N THR A 381 2.41 -16.85 -7.64
CA THR A 381 3.50 -16.92 -8.62
C THR A 381 3.08 -16.21 -9.91
N TYR A 382 4.06 -15.91 -10.77
CA TYR A 382 3.77 -15.31 -12.07
C TYR A 382 2.89 -16.23 -12.95
N ASP A 383 3.11 -17.54 -12.88
CA ASP A 383 2.34 -18.51 -13.66
C ASP A 383 0.91 -18.70 -13.14
N GLU A 384 0.72 -18.67 -11.79
CA GLU A 384 -0.61 -18.62 -11.19
C GLU A 384 -1.37 -17.35 -11.61
N TYR A 385 -0.71 -16.19 -11.57
CA TYR A 385 -1.31 -14.91 -11.92
C TYR A 385 -1.78 -14.82 -13.38
N LYS A 386 -1.04 -15.43 -14.31
CA LYS A 386 -1.46 -15.49 -15.73
C LYS A 386 -2.75 -16.27 -15.96
N LYS A 387 -3.06 -17.19 -15.07
CA LYS A 387 -4.25 -18.04 -15.15
C LYS A 387 -5.44 -17.44 -14.41
N TYR A 388 -5.30 -16.23 -13.81
CA TYR A 388 -6.36 -15.59 -13.06
C TYR A 388 -7.53 -15.20 -13.97
N GLU A 389 -8.73 -15.45 -13.48
CA GLU A 389 -9.98 -14.89 -14.00
C GLU A 389 -10.19 -13.48 -13.44
N LEU A 390 -11.14 -12.73 -14.00
CA LEU A 390 -11.35 -11.32 -13.65
C LEU A 390 -11.58 -11.10 -12.16
N HIS A 391 -12.40 -11.91 -11.53
CA HIS A 391 -12.72 -11.76 -10.11
C HIS A 391 -11.51 -12.05 -9.18
N HIS A 392 -10.53 -12.85 -9.64
CA HIS A 392 -9.32 -13.13 -8.88
C HIS A 392 -8.43 -11.89 -8.72
N PHE A 393 -8.48 -10.93 -9.66
CA PHE A 393 -7.67 -9.71 -9.58
C PHE A 393 -8.05 -8.81 -8.39
N LYS A 394 -9.27 -8.92 -7.86
CA LYS A 394 -9.70 -8.20 -6.65
C LYS A 394 -8.74 -8.41 -5.48
N ARG A 395 -8.20 -9.62 -5.31
CA ARG A 395 -7.28 -9.95 -4.21
C ARG A 395 -5.91 -9.27 -4.34
N MET A 396 -5.56 -8.76 -5.53
CA MET A 396 -4.31 -8.04 -5.78
C MET A 396 -4.36 -6.57 -5.37
N GLN A 397 -5.50 -6.09 -4.90
CA GLN A 397 -5.69 -4.67 -4.54
C GLN A 397 -5.01 -4.27 -3.23
N VAL A 398 -4.58 -5.23 -2.42
CA VAL A 398 -3.84 -5.01 -1.18
C VAL A 398 -2.45 -5.59 -1.26
N LYS A 399 -1.55 -5.13 -0.39
CA LYS A 399 -0.23 -5.76 -0.25
C LYS A 399 -0.39 -7.22 0.17
N PRO A 400 0.40 -8.14 -0.42
CA PRO A 400 0.43 -9.51 0.06
C PRO A 400 0.96 -9.56 1.50
N GLY A 401 0.50 -10.57 2.25
CA GLY A 401 0.87 -10.78 3.64
C GLY A 401 1.79 -11.98 3.85
N ILE A 402 2.55 -11.97 4.96
CA ILE A 402 3.17 -13.18 5.50
C ILE A 402 2.06 -14.12 5.98
N THR A 403 1.02 -13.55 6.60
CA THR A 403 -0.19 -14.25 7.02
C THR A 403 -1.44 -13.55 6.48
N GLY A 404 -2.58 -14.23 6.54
CA GLY A 404 -3.86 -13.72 6.06
C GLY A 404 -5.05 -14.48 6.61
N MET A 405 -6.25 -14.06 6.23
CA MET A 405 -7.49 -14.66 6.75
C MET A 405 -7.58 -16.15 6.36
N TRP A 406 -7.30 -16.51 5.11
CA TRP A 406 -7.37 -17.90 4.67
C TRP A 406 -6.34 -18.79 5.40
N GLN A 407 -5.13 -18.28 5.64
CA GLN A 407 -4.07 -19.04 6.34
C GLN A 407 -4.42 -19.34 7.80
N THR A 408 -5.31 -18.55 8.40
CA THR A 408 -5.77 -18.73 9.78
C THR A 408 -7.16 -19.36 9.90
N SER A 409 -7.84 -19.67 8.77
CA SER A 409 -9.20 -20.20 8.72
C SER A 409 -9.28 -21.66 8.22
N GLY A 410 -8.17 -22.38 8.22
CA GLY A 410 -8.16 -23.79 7.78
C GLY A 410 -6.95 -24.18 6.93
N ARG A 411 -6.15 -23.19 6.49
CA ARG A 411 -4.87 -23.37 5.76
C ARG A 411 -4.84 -24.59 4.81
N SER A 412 -4.29 -25.70 5.25
CA SER A 412 -4.12 -26.92 4.46
C SER A 412 -5.41 -27.71 4.21
N ASN A 413 -6.50 -27.42 4.89
CA ASN A 413 -7.77 -28.12 4.70
C ASN A 413 -8.61 -27.49 3.58
N ILE A 414 -8.26 -26.29 3.13
CA ILE A 414 -8.93 -25.63 2.01
C ILE A 414 -8.28 -26.12 0.73
N LEU A 415 -9.00 -26.94 -0.03
CA LEU A 415 -8.55 -27.55 -1.28
C LEU A 415 -9.05 -26.80 -2.51
N ASP A 416 -10.08 -25.98 -2.34
CA ASP A 416 -10.64 -25.17 -3.41
C ASP A 416 -10.01 -23.77 -3.42
N PHE A 417 -9.52 -23.36 -4.60
CA PHE A 417 -8.92 -22.04 -4.79
C PHE A 417 -9.96 -20.92 -4.65
N GLU A 418 -11.20 -21.15 -5.06
CA GLU A 418 -12.27 -20.17 -4.93
C GLU A 418 -12.59 -19.85 -3.47
N GLU A 419 -12.47 -20.83 -2.60
CA GLU A 419 -12.63 -20.60 -1.17
C GLU A 419 -11.50 -19.75 -0.57
N VAL A 420 -10.26 -19.93 -1.07
CA VAL A 420 -9.13 -19.05 -0.74
C VAL A 420 -9.41 -17.62 -1.20
N VAL A 421 -9.89 -17.45 -2.45
CA VAL A 421 -10.25 -16.15 -3.02
C VAL A 421 -11.33 -15.47 -2.17
N LYS A 422 -12.39 -16.20 -1.81
CA LYS A 422 -13.49 -15.69 -0.98
C LYS A 422 -13.00 -15.18 0.38
N LEU A 423 -12.09 -15.90 1.02
CA LEU A 423 -11.51 -15.48 2.32
C LEU A 423 -10.59 -14.26 2.16
N ASP A 424 -9.83 -14.18 1.08
CA ASP A 424 -8.99 -13.02 0.78
C ASP A 424 -9.84 -11.78 0.47
N LEU A 425 -10.94 -11.93 -0.28
CA LEU A 425 -11.88 -10.82 -0.55
C LEU A 425 -12.57 -10.37 0.73
N LYS A 426 -13.03 -11.30 1.56
CA LYS A 426 -13.62 -10.99 2.86
C LYS A 426 -12.64 -10.19 3.74
N TYR A 427 -11.35 -10.56 3.76
CA TYR A 427 -10.33 -9.78 4.46
C TYR A 427 -10.27 -8.34 3.95
N ILE A 428 -10.29 -8.14 2.62
CA ILE A 428 -10.21 -6.80 2.02
C ILE A 428 -11.42 -5.95 2.39
N GLU A 429 -12.62 -6.51 2.28
CA GLU A 429 -13.89 -5.84 2.53
C GLU A 429 -14.07 -5.46 4.02
N GLU A 430 -13.76 -6.40 4.92
CA GLU A 430 -13.90 -6.22 6.37
C GLU A 430 -12.66 -5.60 7.03
N TRP A 431 -11.64 -5.25 6.25
CA TRP A 431 -10.37 -4.82 6.80
C TRP A 431 -10.50 -3.74 7.86
N SER A 432 -9.79 -3.95 8.93
CA SER A 432 -9.57 -2.98 10.02
C SER A 432 -8.27 -3.36 10.76
N LEU A 433 -7.65 -2.39 11.44
CA LEU A 433 -6.49 -2.68 12.29
C LEU A 433 -6.77 -3.76 13.35
N ARG A 434 -8.00 -3.77 13.89
CA ARG A 434 -8.45 -4.80 14.83
C ARG A 434 -8.46 -6.19 14.19
N LEU A 435 -8.87 -6.30 12.94
CA LEU A 435 -8.86 -7.56 12.19
C LEU A 435 -7.42 -8.05 11.96
N ASP A 436 -6.50 -7.15 11.61
CA ASP A 436 -5.08 -7.49 11.47
C ASP A 436 -4.49 -8.05 12.76
N ILE A 437 -4.73 -7.38 13.89
CA ILE A 437 -4.29 -7.85 15.21
C ILE A 437 -4.88 -9.23 15.52
N LYS A 438 -6.17 -9.45 15.24
CA LYS A 438 -6.83 -10.75 15.44
C LYS A 438 -6.19 -11.85 14.58
N ILE A 439 -5.86 -11.55 13.31
CA ILE A 439 -5.20 -12.51 12.41
C ILE A 439 -3.79 -12.82 12.91
N ILE A 440 -3.01 -11.82 13.36
CA ILE A 440 -1.68 -12.03 13.92
C ILE A 440 -1.74 -12.98 15.14
N PHE A 441 -2.63 -12.73 16.08
CA PHE A 441 -2.80 -13.63 17.24
C PHE A 441 -3.21 -15.05 16.84
N ARG A 442 -4.14 -15.18 15.88
CA ARG A 442 -4.51 -16.50 15.35
C ARG A 442 -3.35 -17.20 14.68
N THR A 443 -2.53 -16.48 13.92
CA THR A 443 -1.34 -17.03 13.26
C THR A 443 -0.37 -17.64 14.29
N ILE A 444 -0.10 -16.92 15.39
CA ILE A 444 0.76 -17.41 16.47
C ILE A 444 0.19 -18.72 17.05
N LEU A 445 -1.12 -18.78 17.31
CA LEU A 445 -1.78 -19.98 17.83
C LEU A 445 -1.71 -21.15 16.84
N VAL A 446 -1.95 -20.93 15.55
CA VAL A 446 -1.87 -21.93 14.47
C VAL A 446 -0.46 -22.50 14.37
N VAL A 447 0.57 -21.64 14.41
CA VAL A 447 1.98 -22.05 14.35
C VAL A 447 2.36 -22.88 15.59
N LEU A 448 1.95 -22.44 16.80
CA LEU A 448 2.24 -23.17 18.05
C LEU A 448 1.56 -24.52 18.11
N LYS A 449 0.33 -24.64 17.61
CA LYS A 449 -0.42 -25.90 17.54
C LYS A 449 -0.03 -26.79 16.36
N ARG A 450 0.79 -26.27 15.42
CA ARG A 450 1.14 -26.93 14.14
C ARG A 450 -0.10 -27.32 13.32
N GLU A 451 -1.19 -26.56 13.44
CA GLU A 451 -2.40 -26.81 12.68
C GLU A 451 -2.16 -26.45 11.20
N GLY A 452 -2.39 -27.40 10.30
CA GLY A 452 -2.29 -27.19 8.84
C GLY A 452 -0.87 -27.15 8.27
N SER A 453 0.15 -27.64 8.98
CA SER A 453 1.46 -27.92 8.41
C SER A 453 1.46 -29.34 7.84
N LYS A 454 1.02 -29.48 6.58
CA LYS A 454 1.16 -30.72 5.82
C LYS A 454 1.80 -30.42 4.46
#